data_69e78b1e93ea947786617b7bff6307b0
#
_entry.id   69e78b1e93ea947786617b7bff6307b0
#
_cell.length_a   1.000
_cell.length_b   1.000
_cell.length_c   1.000
_cell.angle_alpha   90.00
_cell.angle_beta   90.00
_cell.angle_gamma   90.00
#
_symmetry.space_group_name_H-M   'P 1'
#
loop_
_entity.id
_entity.type
_entity.pdbx_description
1 polymer ?
#
loop_
_entity_poly.entity_id
_entity_poly.type
_entity_poly.pdbx_seq_one_letter_code
_entity_poly.pdbx_strand_id
1 'polypeptide(L)'
;MLVSLENAGICRSEKWLVRGVSMTVDPGEIVTLIGPNGSGKSTTAKMALGVVAADEGVTKRKDKLHAKYVPQKLRLNSNLPLSVTRFLRLTDSADKVQIDAALRATETEHLAAAQMSNLSGGEFQRVMLARAILNSPEFLV
;
A
#
# COMPACT_ATOMS: atom_id res chain seq x y z
N MET A 1 -4.65 -18.53 -2.99
CA MET A 1 -3.39 -17.92 -2.55
C MET A 1 -3.06 -16.73 -3.44
N LEU A 2 -2.91 -15.55 -2.86
CA LEU A 2 -2.41 -14.36 -3.56
C LEU A 2 -0.88 -14.25 -3.41
N VAL A 3 -0.39 -14.44 -2.17
CA VAL A 3 1.03 -14.34 -1.82
C VAL A 3 1.38 -15.45 -0.82
N SER A 4 2.58 -16.03 -0.95
CA SER A 4 3.18 -16.92 0.05
C SER A 4 4.66 -16.56 0.23
N LEU A 5 5.08 -16.51 1.48
CA LEU A 5 6.48 -16.45 1.89
C LEU A 5 6.79 -17.75 2.65
N GLU A 6 7.89 -18.40 2.31
CA GLU A 6 8.34 -19.66 2.93
C GLU A 6 9.78 -19.48 3.40
N ASN A 7 9.99 -19.39 4.72
CA ASN A 7 11.29 -19.12 5.35
C ASN A 7 12.06 -17.95 4.71
N ALA A 8 11.30 -16.93 4.29
CA ALA A 8 11.86 -15.81 3.56
C ALA A 8 12.63 -14.84 4.47
N GLY A 9 13.72 -14.28 3.95
CA GLY A 9 14.55 -13.34 4.68
C GLY A 9 15.22 -12.33 3.76
N ILE A 10 15.58 -11.19 4.33
CA ILE A 10 16.31 -10.11 3.64
C ILE A 10 17.50 -9.71 4.49
N CYS A 11 18.69 -9.76 3.88
CA CYS A 11 19.94 -9.33 4.47
C CYS A 11 20.46 -8.09 3.73
N ARG A 12 20.99 -7.11 4.47
CA ARG A 12 21.66 -5.95 3.90
C ARG A 12 22.89 -5.63 4.72
N SER A 13 24.02 -5.44 4.03
CA SER A 13 25.32 -5.17 4.67
C SER A 13 25.62 -6.17 5.79
N GLU A 14 25.50 -7.47 5.49
CA GLU A 14 25.74 -8.60 6.41
C GLU A 14 24.80 -8.65 7.63
N LYS A 15 23.77 -7.79 7.67
CA LYS A 15 22.78 -7.77 8.75
C LYS A 15 21.40 -8.22 8.23
N TRP A 16 20.79 -9.15 8.93
CA TRP A 16 19.41 -9.54 8.67
C TRP A 16 18.44 -8.43 9.08
N LEU A 17 17.70 -7.91 8.12
CA LEU A 17 16.60 -7.01 8.39
C LEU A 17 15.37 -7.79 8.86
N VAL A 18 15.18 -8.97 8.29
CA VAL A 18 14.15 -9.94 8.64
C VAL A 18 14.60 -11.31 8.17
N ARG A 19 14.27 -12.38 8.90
CA ARG A 19 14.66 -13.75 8.54
C ARG A 19 13.61 -14.77 8.99
N GLY A 20 13.45 -15.85 8.21
CA GLY A 20 12.59 -16.97 8.55
C GLY A 20 11.09 -16.65 8.53
N VAL A 21 10.66 -15.67 7.72
CA VAL A 21 9.26 -15.34 7.61
C VAL A 21 8.52 -16.36 6.79
N SER A 22 7.46 -16.94 7.39
CA SER A 22 6.53 -17.81 6.69
C SER A 22 5.12 -17.30 6.90
N MET A 23 4.43 -16.97 5.81
CA MET A 23 3.04 -16.49 5.82
C MET A 23 2.39 -16.73 4.46
N THR A 24 1.07 -16.84 4.46
CA THR A 24 0.26 -16.91 3.25
C THR A 24 -0.85 -15.88 3.35
N VAL A 25 -1.25 -15.33 2.22
CA VAL A 25 -2.40 -14.42 2.11
C VAL A 25 -3.33 -14.96 1.02
N ASP A 26 -4.56 -15.23 1.40
CA ASP A 26 -5.61 -15.70 0.51
C ASP A 26 -6.61 -14.58 0.15
N PRO A 27 -7.39 -14.73 -0.95
CA PRO A 27 -8.44 -13.77 -1.27
C PRO A 27 -9.43 -13.60 -0.12
N GLY A 28 -9.75 -12.34 0.22
CA GLY A 28 -10.68 -12.00 1.31
C GLY A 28 -10.08 -12.12 2.72
N GLU A 29 -8.79 -12.41 2.84
CA GLU A 29 -8.09 -12.51 4.11
C GLU A 29 -7.44 -11.18 4.50
N ILE A 30 -7.44 -10.89 5.80
CA ILE A 30 -6.70 -9.77 6.40
C ILE A 30 -5.58 -10.34 7.28
N VAL A 31 -4.34 -10.08 6.89
CA VAL A 31 -3.15 -10.48 7.64
C VAL A 31 -2.52 -9.26 8.31
N THR A 32 -2.32 -9.32 9.61
CA THR A 32 -1.72 -8.23 10.39
C THR A 32 -0.32 -8.58 10.85
N LEU A 33 0.65 -7.72 10.56
CA LEU A 33 2.02 -7.84 11.04
C LEU A 33 2.19 -7.02 12.33
N ILE A 34 2.46 -7.70 13.44
CA ILE A 34 2.60 -7.08 14.76
C ILE A 34 4.06 -7.21 15.22
N GLY A 35 4.55 -6.19 15.90
CA GLY A 35 5.91 -6.18 16.46
C GLY A 35 6.44 -4.76 16.71
N PRO A 36 7.55 -4.62 17.44
CA PRO A 36 8.18 -3.33 17.75
C PRO A 36 8.71 -2.64 16.49
N ASN A 37 9.06 -1.36 16.62
CA ASN A 37 9.72 -0.63 15.55
C ASN A 37 11.09 -1.27 15.24
N GLY A 38 11.40 -1.40 13.95
CA GLY A 38 12.62 -2.07 13.50
C GLY A 38 12.54 -3.60 13.40
N SER A 39 11.41 -4.24 13.73
CA SER A 39 11.24 -5.70 13.63
C SER A 39 11.06 -6.23 12.21
N GLY A 40 11.17 -5.40 11.18
CA GLY A 40 11.09 -5.85 9.79
C GLY A 40 9.68 -5.88 9.18
N LYS A 41 8.62 -5.40 9.86
CA LYS A 41 7.22 -5.40 9.34
C LYS A 41 7.12 -4.80 7.93
N SER A 42 7.63 -3.58 7.75
CA SER A 42 7.60 -2.90 6.44
C SER A 42 8.47 -3.60 5.40
N THR A 43 9.54 -4.27 5.82
CA THR A 43 10.40 -5.07 4.94
C THR A 43 9.66 -6.33 4.48
N THR A 44 8.97 -7.02 5.40
CA THR A 44 8.12 -8.17 5.11
C THR A 44 6.99 -7.79 4.15
N ALA A 45 6.31 -6.67 4.41
CA ALA A 45 5.26 -6.15 3.54
C ALA A 45 5.77 -5.86 2.10
N LYS A 46 6.94 -5.23 1.98
CA LYS A 46 7.59 -4.98 0.68
C LYS A 46 8.02 -6.26 -0.03
N MET A 47 8.44 -7.27 0.72
CA MET A 47 8.78 -8.60 0.19
C MET A 47 7.52 -9.30 -0.33
N ALA A 48 6.42 -9.27 0.41
CA ALA A 48 5.13 -9.80 -0.02
C ALA A 48 4.61 -9.11 -1.30
N LEU A 49 4.76 -7.77 -1.40
CA LEU A 49 4.45 -7.01 -2.60
C LEU A 49 5.37 -7.31 -3.80
N GLY A 50 6.57 -7.86 -3.55
CA GLY A 50 7.58 -8.07 -4.57
C GLY A 50 8.39 -6.83 -4.94
N VAL A 51 8.32 -5.81 -4.12
CA VAL A 51 9.16 -4.60 -4.26
C VAL A 51 10.61 -4.92 -3.92
N VAL A 52 10.82 -5.85 -3.01
CA VAL A 52 12.15 -6.33 -2.61
C VAL A 52 12.17 -7.85 -2.72
N ALA A 53 13.19 -8.38 -3.37
CA ALA A 53 13.41 -9.83 -3.45
C ALA A 53 13.96 -10.37 -2.12
N ALA A 54 13.53 -11.59 -1.77
CA ALA A 54 14.13 -12.32 -0.65
C ALA A 54 15.54 -12.79 -1.00
N ASP A 55 16.46 -12.71 -0.05
CA ASP A 55 17.81 -13.25 -0.18
C ASP A 55 17.86 -14.72 0.30
N GLU A 56 16.92 -15.15 1.15
CA GLU A 56 16.75 -16.52 1.65
C GLU A 56 15.27 -16.90 1.59
N GLY A 57 14.99 -18.19 1.38
CA GLY A 57 13.62 -18.72 1.31
C GLY A 57 12.96 -18.51 -0.05
N VAL A 58 11.64 -18.67 -0.09
CA VAL A 58 10.86 -18.61 -1.32
C VAL A 58 9.72 -17.62 -1.19
N THR A 59 9.52 -16.78 -2.20
CA THR A 59 8.37 -15.91 -2.33
C THR A 59 7.58 -16.32 -3.57
N LYS A 60 6.32 -16.68 -3.38
CA LYS A 60 5.37 -17.01 -4.47
C LYS A 60 4.27 -15.96 -4.50
N ARG A 61 3.86 -15.56 -5.68
CA ARG A 61 2.75 -14.64 -5.91
C ARG A 61 1.89 -15.14 -7.06
N LYS A 62 0.59 -14.86 -6.98
CA LYS A 62 -0.34 -15.06 -8.10
C LYS A 62 0.21 -14.38 -9.35
N ASP A 63 0.15 -15.05 -10.50
CA ASP A 63 0.54 -14.43 -11.76
C ASP A 63 -0.30 -13.16 -12.03
N LYS A 64 0.37 -12.10 -12.49
CA LYS A 64 -0.24 -10.78 -12.76
C LYS A 64 -1.04 -10.21 -11.59
N LEU A 65 -0.63 -10.49 -10.35
CA LEU A 65 -1.28 -9.97 -9.15
C LEU A 65 -1.36 -8.44 -9.19
N HIS A 66 -2.58 -7.90 -9.20
CA HIS A 66 -2.81 -6.46 -9.07
C HIS A 66 -2.70 -6.05 -7.61
N ALA A 67 -1.53 -5.58 -7.23
CA ALA A 67 -1.22 -5.17 -5.86
C ALA A 67 -1.02 -3.66 -5.74
N LYS A 68 -1.48 -3.07 -4.64
CA LYS A 68 -1.27 -1.65 -4.29
C LYS A 68 -0.67 -1.51 -2.90
N TYR A 69 0.09 -0.46 -2.72
CA TYR A 69 0.74 -0.11 -1.46
C TYR A 69 0.29 1.26 -0.96
N VAL A 70 -0.13 1.34 0.29
CA VAL A 70 -0.42 2.60 0.98
C VAL A 70 0.79 2.96 1.84
N PRO A 71 1.60 3.93 1.45
CA PRO A 71 2.76 4.31 2.24
C PRO A 71 2.32 4.94 3.57
N GLN A 72 2.98 4.57 4.65
CA GLN A 72 2.73 5.13 5.97
C GLN A 72 2.94 6.65 6.03
N LYS A 73 3.88 7.16 5.24
CA LYS A 73 4.18 8.59 5.11
C LYS A 73 4.44 8.92 3.65
N LEU A 74 3.66 9.82 3.10
CA LEU A 74 3.91 10.45 1.82
C LEU A 74 4.15 11.94 2.06
N ARG A 75 5.34 12.42 1.72
CA ARG A 75 5.66 13.85 1.80
C ARG A 75 5.27 14.49 0.46
N LEU A 76 4.24 15.31 0.49
CA LEU A 76 3.89 16.18 -0.63
C LEU A 76 4.51 17.57 -0.38
N ASN A 77 4.98 18.21 -1.44
CA ASN A 77 5.41 19.60 -1.36
C ASN A 77 4.17 20.46 -1.08
N SER A 78 4.14 21.14 0.07
CA SER A 78 3.01 21.99 0.48
C SER A 78 2.74 23.14 -0.49
N ASN A 79 3.73 23.53 -1.29
CA ASN A 79 3.59 24.61 -2.28
C ASN A 79 2.96 24.12 -3.60
N LEU A 80 2.74 22.81 -3.75
CA LEU A 80 2.11 22.27 -4.96
C LEU A 80 0.59 22.40 -4.86
N PRO A 81 -0.08 23.17 -5.74
CA PRO A 81 -1.53 23.26 -5.79
C PRO A 81 -2.13 21.96 -6.34
N LEU A 82 -2.38 21.02 -5.45
CA LEU A 82 -2.82 19.66 -5.77
C LEU A 82 -4.12 19.35 -5.04
N SER A 83 -5.25 19.37 -5.76
CA SER A 83 -6.53 18.94 -5.19
C SER A 83 -6.58 17.41 -5.04
N VAL A 84 -7.44 16.93 -4.13
CA VAL A 84 -7.69 15.49 -3.92
C VAL A 84 -8.02 14.78 -5.24
N THR A 85 -8.98 15.30 -6.01
CA THR A 85 -9.34 14.72 -7.31
C THR A 85 -8.15 14.66 -8.27
N ARG A 86 -7.33 15.70 -8.32
CA ARG A 86 -6.15 15.72 -9.19
C ARG A 86 -5.09 14.72 -8.71
N PHE A 87 -4.90 14.62 -7.40
CA PHE A 87 -4.00 13.63 -6.80
C PHE A 87 -4.39 12.19 -7.15
N LEU A 88 -5.69 11.87 -7.11
CA LEU A 88 -6.19 10.53 -7.47
C LEU A 88 -5.96 10.20 -8.95
N ARG A 89 -5.94 11.20 -9.83
CA ARG A 89 -5.69 11.03 -11.27
C ARG A 89 -4.22 10.87 -11.66
N LEU A 90 -3.27 11.20 -10.78
CA LEU A 90 -1.85 11.27 -11.16
C LEU A 90 -1.22 9.92 -11.51
N THR A 91 -1.73 8.82 -11.01
CA THR A 91 -1.08 7.50 -11.12
C THR A 91 -1.93 6.43 -11.78
N ASP A 92 -3.22 6.63 -11.87
CA ASP A 92 -4.14 5.68 -12.46
C ASP A 92 -5.05 6.43 -13.44
N SER A 93 -5.28 5.84 -14.61
CA SER A 93 -6.23 6.36 -15.61
C SER A 93 -7.69 6.14 -15.14
N ALA A 94 -7.97 6.52 -13.88
CA ALA A 94 -9.31 6.40 -13.31
C ALA A 94 -10.21 7.50 -13.87
N ASP A 95 -11.41 7.11 -14.25
CA ASP A 95 -12.45 8.05 -14.65
C ASP A 95 -13.11 8.71 -13.43
N LYS A 96 -14.02 9.66 -13.70
CA LYS A 96 -14.72 10.37 -12.63
C LYS A 96 -15.55 9.42 -11.76
N VAL A 97 -16.22 8.44 -12.36
CA VAL A 97 -17.08 7.50 -11.64
C VAL A 97 -16.28 6.64 -10.65
N GLN A 98 -15.13 6.16 -11.08
CA GLN A 98 -14.22 5.40 -10.24
C GLN A 98 -13.67 6.24 -9.08
N ILE A 99 -13.30 7.49 -9.33
CA ILE A 99 -12.82 8.42 -8.29
C ILE A 99 -13.93 8.71 -7.27
N ASP A 100 -15.12 9.03 -7.73
CA ASP A 100 -16.26 9.32 -6.85
C ASP A 100 -16.61 8.08 -6.00
N ALA A 101 -16.56 6.89 -6.57
CA ALA A 101 -16.78 5.63 -5.85
C ALA A 101 -15.70 5.38 -4.79
N ALA A 102 -14.42 5.61 -5.11
CA ALA A 102 -13.31 5.44 -4.15
C ALA A 102 -13.40 6.45 -3.00
N LEU A 103 -13.70 7.72 -3.29
CA LEU A 103 -13.91 8.74 -2.26
C LEU A 103 -15.11 8.40 -1.35
N ARG A 104 -16.19 7.88 -1.91
CA ARG A 104 -17.36 7.44 -1.14
C ARG A 104 -17.01 6.26 -0.23
N ALA A 105 -16.28 5.27 -0.73
CA ALA A 105 -15.85 4.11 0.05
C ALA A 105 -14.97 4.48 1.25
N THR A 106 -14.32 5.64 1.20
CA THR A 106 -13.45 6.15 2.28
C THR A 106 -14.04 7.35 3.03
N GLU A 107 -15.32 7.68 2.78
CA GLU A 107 -16.04 8.79 3.41
C GLU A 107 -15.33 10.16 3.23
N THR A 108 -14.79 10.40 2.03
CA THR A 108 -14.00 11.60 1.71
C THR A 108 -14.53 12.38 0.49
N GLU A 109 -15.77 12.16 0.07
CA GLU A 109 -16.37 12.86 -1.08
C GLU A 109 -16.34 14.38 -0.93
N HIS A 110 -16.59 14.87 0.30
CA HIS A 110 -16.58 16.28 0.63
C HIS A 110 -15.21 16.94 0.46
N LEU A 111 -14.15 16.16 0.37
CA LEU A 111 -12.77 16.63 0.18
C LEU A 111 -12.32 16.66 -1.28
N ALA A 112 -13.15 16.29 -2.23
CA ALA A 112 -12.77 16.13 -3.65
C ALA A 112 -12.06 17.37 -4.24
N ALA A 113 -12.53 18.58 -3.89
CA ALA A 113 -11.94 19.85 -4.33
C ALA A 113 -10.90 20.43 -3.35
N ALA A 114 -10.75 19.83 -2.16
CA ALA A 114 -9.80 20.32 -1.15
C ALA A 114 -8.34 20.14 -1.62
N GLN A 115 -7.47 21.03 -1.16
CA GLN A 115 -6.03 20.89 -1.41
C GLN A 115 -5.44 19.80 -0.50
N MET A 116 -4.59 18.94 -1.04
CA MET A 116 -3.91 17.88 -0.27
C MET A 116 -3.13 18.42 0.93
N SER A 117 -2.57 19.63 0.81
CA SER A 117 -1.82 20.32 1.88
C SER A 117 -2.68 20.74 3.07
N ASN A 118 -4.00 20.86 2.88
CA ASN A 118 -4.93 21.36 3.89
C ASN A 118 -5.65 20.24 4.66
N LEU A 119 -5.40 18.98 4.29
CA LEU A 119 -6.03 17.84 4.94
C LEU A 119 -5.44 17.58 6.32
N SER A 120 -6.29 17.24 7.27
CA SER A 120 -5.85 16.63 8.52
C SER A 120 -5.17 15.28 8.28
N GLY A 121 -4.40 14.79 9.25
CA GLY A 121 -3.71 13.50 9.11
C GLY A 121 -4.65 12.34 8.80
N GLY A 122 -5.82 12.30 9.44
CA GLY A 122 -6.83 11.27 9.20
C GLY A 122 -7.49 11.37 7.82
N GLU A 123 -7.83 12.58 7.37
CA GLU A 123 -8.34 12.82 6.02
C GLU A 123 -7.31 12.43 4.96
N PHE A 124 -6.06 12.82 5.16
CA PHE A 124 -4.96 12.45 4.27
C PHE A 124 -4.85 10.92 4.15
N GLN A 125 -4.89 10.19 5.25
CA GLN A 125 -4.82 8.72 5.24
C GLN A 125 -6.02 8.10 4.51
N ARG A 126 -7.24 8.60 4.72
CA ARG A 126 -8.42 8.12 3.98
C ARG A 126 -8.34 8.41 2.48
N VAL A 127 -7.82 9.58 2.08
CA VAL A 127 -7.59 9.90 0.66
C VAL A 127 -6.49 8.99 0.07
N MET A 128 -5.44 8.66 0.83
CA MET A 128 -4.43 7.68 0.41
C MET A 128 -5.04 6.30 0.22
N LEU A 129 -5.97 5.89 1.09
CA LEU A 129 -6.71 4.65 0.94
C LEU A 129 -7.63 4.69 -0.30
N ALA A 130 -8.35 5.80 -0.52
CA ALA A 130 -9.15 5.98 -1.74
C ALA A 130 -8.31 5.77 -3.01
N ARG A 131 -7.10 6.34 -3.05
CA ARG A 131 -6.17 6.14 -4.15
C ARG A 131 -5.74 4.68 -4.30
N ALA A 132 -5.51 3.98 -3.20
CA ALA A 132 -5.04 2.61 -3.24
C ALA A 132 -6.13 1.64 -3.76
N ILE A 133 -7.40 1.90 -3.43
CA ILE A 133 -8.52 1.05 -3.87
C ILE A 133 -9.02 1.37 -5.29
N LEU A 134 -8.53 2.45 -5.92
CA LEU A 134 -8.79 2.70 -7.34
C LEU A 134 -8.39 1.48 -8.17
N ASN A 135 -9.22 1.15 -9.16
CA ASN A 135 -9.04 -0.01 -10.03
C ASN A 135 -9.05 -1.38 -9.30
N SER A 136 -9.66 -1.44 -8.10
CA SER A 136 -9.96 -2.67 -7.36
C SER A 136 -8.76 -3.63 -7.26
N PRO A 137 -7.70 -3.30 -6.52
CA PRO A 137 -6.56 -4.19 -6.35
C PRO A 137 -6.98 -5.49 -5.66
N GLU A 138 -6.36 -6.61 -6.05
CA GLU A 138 -6.57 -7.92 -5.43
C GLU A 138 -5.81 -8.04 -4.10
N PHE A 139 -4.71 -7.29 -3.97
CA PHE A 139 -3.85 -7.28 -2.80
C PHE A 139 -3.48 -5.85 -2.39
N LEU A 140 -3.79 -5.49 -1.17
CA LEU A 140 -3.52 -4.16 -0.61
C LEU A 140 -2.64 -4.28 0.64
N VAL A 141 -1.58 -3.45 0.69
CA VAL A 141 -0.64 -3.38 1.83
C VAL A 141 -0.47 -1.95 2.29
#